data_180f6298f296018d83a1083a1de83376
#
_entry.id   180f6298f296018d83a1083a1de83376
#
_cell.length_a   1.000
_cell.length_b   1.000
_cell.length_c   1.000
_cell.angle_alpha   90.00
_cell.angle_beta   90.00
_cell.angle_gamma   90.00
#
_symmetry.space_group_name_H-M   'P 1'
#
loop_
_entity.id
_entity.type
_entity.pdbx_description
1 polymer ?
#
loop_
_entity_poly.entity_id
_entity_poly.type
_entity_poly.pdbx_seq_one_letter_code
_entity_poly.pdbx_strand_id
1 'polypeptide(L)'
;MSYFNIELYEPVENRIQAFWKKFPDGRIITDLQRTERTDGRVEWVCRTEAFTNREDARPQATGFATEIEGSSVINRANASENCETSSIGRCLANLGFAAKGKRPSREEMEKVARANQNNRNRAPKRNLAEGDLERLLEGLSACNSLADLNAWSGKAATFAIPDEKRLELFSIFKVQRESLTHGQSKIAEVA
;
A
#
# COMPACT_ATOMS: atom_id res chain seq x y z
N MET A 1 -23.83 3.21 15.86
CA MET A 1 -22.75 2.85 14.90
C MET A 1 -23.28 3.18 13.51
N SER A 2 -22.67 4.16 12.83
CA SER A 2 -23.06 4.48 11.46
C SER A 2 -22.64 3.30 10.56
N TYR A 3 -23.59 2.57 10.02
CA TYR A 3 -23.35 1.56 9.02
C TYR A 3 -22.84 2.27 7.76
N PHE A 4 -21.57 2.05 7.47
CA PHE A 4 -20.94 2.51 6.27
C PHE A 4 -21.53 1.76 5.07
N ASN A 5 -22.35 2.45 4.26
CA ASN A 5 -22.94 1.83 3.06
C ASN A 5 -22.07 2.14 1.85
N ILE A 6 -21.36 1.12 1.37
CA ILE A 6 -20.46 1.16 0.22
C ILE A 6 -21.19 1.46 -1.10
N GLU A 7 -22.45 1.08 -1.19
CA GLU A 7 -23.34 1.30 -2.34
C GLU A 7 -23.58 2.79 -2.65
N LEU A 8 -23.36 3.66 -1.63
CA LEU A 8 -23.49 5.12 -1.79
C LEU A 8 -22.29 5.76 -2.50
N TYR A 9 -21.23 4.99 -2.76
CA TYR A 9 -20.01 5.49 -3.41
C TYR A 9 -19.95 5.02 -4.87
N GLU A 10 -19.60 5.95 -5.73
CA GLU A 10 -19.54 5.71 -7.16
C GLU A 10 -18.23 5.02 -7.54
N PRO A 11 -18.26 3.94 -8.36
CA PRO A 11 -17.07 3.33 -8.93
C PRO A 11 -16.27 4.32 -9.78
N VAL A 12 -14.95 4.15 -9.83
CA VAL A 12 -14.07 4.99 -10.68
C VAL A 12 -14.44 4.83 -12.15
N GLU A 13 -14.80 3.65 -12.59
CA GLU A 13 -15.26 3.34 -13.95
C GLU A 13 -16.41 4.25 -14.38
N ASN A 14 -17.42 4.46 -13.53
CA ASN A 14 -18.55 5.35 -13.84
C ASN A 14 -18.09 6.80 -14.01
N ARG A 15 -17.12 7.26 -13.22
CA ARG A 15 -16.51 8.59 -13.34
C ARG A 15 -15.79 8.75 -14.66
N ILE A 16 -15.06 7.73 -15.10
CA ILE A 16 -14.35 7.69 -16.39
C ILE A 16 -15.36 7.77 -17.54
N GLN A 17 -16.40 6.94 -17.50
CA GLN A 17 -17.46 6.97 -18.54
C GLN A 17 -18.16 8.34 -18.59
N ALA A 18 -18.49 8.92 -17.45
CA ALA A 18 -19.12 10.22 -17.36
C ALA A 18 -18.19 11.35 -17.90
N PHE A 19 -16.89 11.25 -17.63
CA PHE A 19 -15.89 12.17 -18.17
C PHE A 19 -15.85 12.12 -19.69
N TRP A 20 -15.69 10.94 -20.31
CA TRP A 20 -15.62 10.79 -21.76
C TRP A 20 -16.93 11.17 -22.45
N LYS A 21 -18.07 10.91 -21.81
CA LYS A 21 -19.37 11.36 -22.31
C LYS A 21 -19.49 12.90 -22.36
N LYS A 22 -18.93 13.59 -21.36
CA LYS A 22 -18.99 15.06 -21.26
C LYS A 22 -17.90 15.74 -22.06
N PHE A 23 -16.73 15.14 -22.15
CA PHE A 23 -15.53 15.68 -22.80
C PHE A 23 -14.94 14.67 -23.78
N PRO A 24 -15.56 14.46 -24.97
CA PRO A 24 -15.08 13.45 -25.92
C PRO A 24 -13.69 13.78 -26.48
N ASP A 25 -13.28 15.04 -26.50
CA ASP A 25 -11.95 15.50 -26.92
C ASP A 25 -11.00 15.70 -25.72
N GLY A 26 -11.38 15.26 -24.53
CA GLY A 26 -10.57 15.38 -23.33
C GLY A 26 -9.38 14.43 -23.32
N ARG A 27 -8.58 14.52 -22.25
CA ARG A 27 -7.46 13.60 -21.97
C ARG A 27 -7.40 13.30 -20.49
N ILE A 28 -7.07 12.06 -20.15
CA ILE A 28 -6.66 11.64 -18.81
C ILE A 28 -5.25 11.10 -18.96
N ILE A 29 -4.30 11.67 -18.22
CA ILE A 29 -2.89 11.29 -18.28
C ILE A 29 -2.48 10.87 -16.87
N THR A 30 -1.87 9.71 -16.74
CA THR A 30 -1.31 9.19 -15.49
C THR A 30 0.22 9.18 -15.57
N ASP A 31 0.87 9.55 -14.47
CA ASP A 31 2.30 9.40 -14.23
C ASP A 31 2.47 8.53 -12.99
N LEU A 32 2.98 7.32 -13.19
CA LEU A 32 3.13 6.30 -12.17
C LEU A 32 4.61 6.08 -11.85
N GLN A 33 5.01 6.34 -10.62
CA GLN A 33 6.37 6.24 -10.15
C GLN A 33 6.51 5.14 -9.09
N ARG A 34 7.57 4.34 -9.22
CA ARG A 34 7.97 3.32 -8.25
C ARG A 34 9.13 3.84 -7.43
N THR A 35 8.97 3.83 -6.11
CA THR A 35 10.01 4.25 -5.17
C THR A 35 10.25 3.16 -4.12
N GLU A 36 11.46 3.11 -3.59
CA GLU A 36 11.79 2.25 -2.46
C GLU A 36 11.85 3.11 -1.20
N ARG A 37 11.06 2.72 -0.20
CA ARG A 37 11.02 3.39 1.10
C ARG A 37 12.25 3.01 1.94
N THR A 38 12.56 3.83 2.94
CA THR A 38 13.64 3.57 3.91
C THR A 38 13.47 2.26 4.67
N ASP A 39 12.25 1.74 4.77
CA ASP A 39 11.92 0.46 5.37
C ASP A 39 12.02 -0.73 4.39
N GLY A 40 12.54 -0.52 3.17
CA GLY A 40 12.73 -1.52 2.12
C GLY A 40 11.46 -1.96 1.41
N ARG A 41 10.30 -1.35 1.71
CA ARG A 41 9.05 -1.63 1.00
C ARG A 41 8.98 -0.79 -0.28
N VAL A 42 8.35 -1.36 -1.30
CA VAL A 42 8.07 -0.64 -2.55
C VAL A 42 6.80 0.19 -2.37
N GLU A 43 6.88 1.44 -2.77
CA GLU A 43 5.79 2.40 -2.79
C GLU A 43 5.54 2.85 -4.23
N TRP A 44 4.28 2.84 -4.63
CA TRP A 44 3.81 3.37 -5.89
C TRP A 44 3.13 4.72 -5.63
N VAL A 45 3.52 5.72 -6.40
CA VAL A 45 2.92 7.06 -6.37
C VAL A 45 2.40 7.35 -7.76
N CYS A 46 1.13 7.66 -7.87
CA CYS A 46 0.49 8.01 -9.13
C CYS A 46 -0.04 9.44 -9.08
N ARG A 47 0.29 10.23 -10.09
CA ARG A 47 -0.32 11.50 -10.39
C ARG A 47 -1.18 11.38 -11.63
N THR A 48 -2.42 11.86 -11.56
CA THR A 48 -3.34 11.95 -12.69
C THR A 48 -3.65 13.40 -13.01
N GLU A 49 -3.69 13.71 -14.29
CA GLU A 49 -4.10 14.99 -14.85
C GLU A 49 -5.29 14.80 -15.80
N ALA A 50 -6.32 15.63 -15.66
CA ALA A 50 -7.47 15.62 -16.55
C ALA A 50 -7.58 16.95 -17.31
N PHE A 51 -7.76 16.84 -18.62
CA PHE A 51 -7.88 17.94 -19.57
C PHE A 51 -9.24 17.82 -20.25
N THR A 52 -10.01 18.91 -20.31
CA THR A 52 -11.36 18.89 -20.89
C THR A 52 -11.35 18.99 -22.41
N ASN A 53 -10.22 19.42 -22.98
CA ASN A 53 -10.00 19.48 -24.43
C ASN A 53 -8.59 19.00 -24.76
N ARG A 54 -8.40 18.51 -25.99
CA ARG A 54 -7.11 18.02 -26.48
C ARG A 54 -6.03 19.11 -26.53
N GLU A 55 -6.41 20.34 -26.78
CA GLU A 55 -5.52 21.49 -26.92
C GLU A 55 -5.22 22.20 -25.57
N ASP A 56 -5.86 21.79 -24.49
CA ASP A 56 -5.61 22.40 -23.19
C ASP A 56 -4.14 22.26 -22.78
N ALA A 57 -3.47 23.37 -22.53
CA ALA A 57 -2.07 23.41 -22.11
C ALA A 57 -1.90 23.09 -20.61
N ARG A 58 -2.97 23.25 -19.80
CA ARG A 58 -2.95 22.98 -18.36
C ARG A 58 -4.11 22.06 -17.98
N PRO A 59 -3.91 21.15 -17.05
CA PRO A 59 -4.99 20.30 -16.57
C PRO A 59 -6.03 21.10 -15.80
N GLN A 60 -7.30 20.77 -15.95
CA GLN A 60 -8.41 21.35 -15.19
C GLN A 60 -8.56 20.70 -13.82
N ALA A 61 -8.04 19.48 -13.66
CA ALA A 61 -7.96 18.82 -12.37
C ALA A 61 -6.74 17.90 -12.28
N THR A 62 -6.29 17.69 -11.06
CA THR A 62 -5.24 16.71 -10.72
C THR A 62 -5.70 15.80 -9.60
N GLY A 63 -5.14 14.58 -9.54
CA GLY A 63 -5.33 13.62 -8.47
C GLY A 63 -4.02 12.94 -8.12
N PHE A 64 -3.86 12.54 -6.85
CA PHE A 64 -2.70 11.80 -6.36
C PHE A 64 -3.16 10.61 -5.55
N ALA A 65 -2.44 9.51 -5.68
CA ALA A 65 -2.60 8.34 -4.84
C ALA A 65 -1.23 7.73 -4.53
N THR A 66 -1.19 6.96 -3.45
CA THR A 66 0.00 6.21 -3.03
C THR A 66 -0.44 4.84 -2.54
N GLU A 67 0.25 3.79 -2.98
CA GLU A 67 0.02 2.41 -2.54
C GLU A 67 1.36 1.74 -2.22
N ILE A 68 1.36 0.88 -1.19
CA ILE A 68 2.56 0.15 -0.77
C ILE A 68 2.36 -1.32 -1.10
N GLU A 69 3.33 -1.93 -1.81
CA GLU A 69 3.31 -3.37 -2.10
C GLU A 69 3.24 -4.18 -0.81
N GLY A 70 2.43 -5.24 -0.83
CA GLY A 70 2.25 -6.12 0.31
C GLY A 70 1.48 -5.52 1.50
N SER A 71 1.03 -4.25 1.46
CA SER A 71 0.25 -3.63 2.53
C SER A 71 -1.12 -4.27 2.72
N SER A 72 -1.63 -4.92 1.69
CA SER A 72 -2.89 -5.69 1.70
C SER A 72 -2.79 -6.89 0.77
N VAL A 73 -3.76 -7.82 0.84
CA VAL A 73 -3.83 -8.97 -0.08
C VAL A 73 -3.90 -8.50 -1.54
N ILE A 74 -4.64 -7.44 -1.84
CA ILE A 74 -4.76 -6.87 -3.19
C ILE A 74 -3.45 -6.19 -3.60
N ASN A 75 -2.83 -5.39 -2.73
CA ASN A 75 -1.58 -4.69 -3.03
C ASN A 75 -0.36 -5.62 -3.08
N ARG A 76 -0.53 -6.91 -2.79
CA ARG A 76 0.54 -7.90 -2.95
C ARG A 76 0.86 -8.16 -4.42
N ALA A 77 -0.15 -8.10 -5.30
CA ALA A 77 0.00 -8.35 -6.73
C ALA A 77 -0.31 -7.11 -7.60
N ASN A 78 -1.19 -6.21 -7.14
CA ASN A 78 -1.79 -5.16 -7.99
C ASN A 78 -1.64 -3.75 -7.38
N ALA A 79 -0.55 -3.46 -6.65
CA ALA A 79 -0.35 -2.17 -5.99
C ALA A 79 -0.29 -1.00 -6.99
N SER A 80 0.37 -1.18 -8.14
CA SER A 80 0.47 -0.18 -9.20
C SER A 80 -0.89 0.15 -9.82
N GLU A 81 -1.66 -0.86 -10.20
CA GLU A 81 -3.00 -0.70 -10.78
C GLU A 81 -3.97 -0.02 -9.80
N ASN A 82 -3.91 -0.42 -8.53
CA ASN A 82 -4.71 0.21 -7.47
C ASN A 82 -4.33 1.68 -7.23
N CYS A 83 -3.04 2.00 -7.35
CA CYS A 83 -2.53 3.36 -7.21
C CYS A 83 -3.06 4.24 -8.35
N GLU A 84 -2.96 3.75 -9.59
CA GLU A 84 -3.46 4.46 -10.77
C GLU A 84 -4.97 4.68 -10.70
N THR A 85 -5.76 3.63 -10.44
CA THR A 85 -7.23 3.72 -10.31
C THR A 85 -7.65 4.73 -9.25
N SER A 86 -7.01 4.71 -8.08
CA SER A 86 -7.28 5.67 -7.00
C SER A 86 -6.94 7.10 -7.40
N SER A 87 -5.84 7.31 -8.12
CA SER A 87 -5.41 8.62 -8.61
C SER A 87 -6.41 9.20 -9.63
N ILE A 88 -6.84 8.38 -10.60
CA ILE A 88 -7.88 8.75 -11.57
C ILE A 88 -9.18 9.11 -10.86
N GLY A 89 -9.63 8.26 -9.93
CA GLY A 89 -10.87 8.50 -9.18
C GLY A 89 -10.86 9.83 -8.43
N ARG A 90 -9.74 10.22 -7.82
CA ARG A 90 -9.55 11.51 -7.14
C ARG A 90 -9.50 12.68 -8.09
N CYS A 91 -8.79 12.54 -9.21
CA CYS A 91 -8.71 13.55 -10.26
C CYS A 91 -10.10 13.90 -10.80
N LEU A 92 -10.88 12.89 -11.18
CA LEU A 92 -12.23 13.08 -11.69
C LEU A 92 -13.20 13.61 -10.62
N ALA A 93 -13.04 13.22 -9.34
CA ALA A 93 -13.81 13.82 -8.25
C ALA A 93 -13.51 15.31 -8.09
N ASN A 94 -12.24 15.73 -8.25
CA ASN A 94 -11.84 17.14 -8.23
C ASN A 94 -12.44 17.92 -9.42
N LEU A 95 -12.64 17.27 -10.56
CA LEU A 95 -13.28 17.84 -11.75
C LEU A 95 -14.83 17.86 -11.66
N GLY A 96 -15.41 17.34 -10.58
CA GLY A 96 -16.85 17.33 -10.32
C GLY A 96 -17.57 16.04 -10.68
N PHE A 97 -16.85 14.97 -11.08
CA PHE A 97 -17.42 13.65 -11.33
C PHE A 97 -17.38 12.80 -10.05
N ALA A 98 -18.16 13.19 -9.06
CA ALA A 98 -18.33 12.42 -7.83
C ALA A 98 -19.79 12.46 -7.40
N ALA A 99 -20.30 11.38 -6.83
CA ALA A 99 -21.61 11.39 -6.21
C ALA A 99 -21.66 12.51 -5.15
N LYS A 100 -22.78 13.26 -5.10
CA LYS A 100 -22.93 14.46 -4.29
C LYS A 100 -22.51 14.20 -2.82
N GLY A 101 -21.52 14.96 -2.34
CA GLY A 101 -20.97 14.81 -0.99
C GLY A 101 -20.08 13.59 -0.76
N LYS A 102 -19.70 12.83 -1.80
CA LYS A 102 -18.94 11.58 -1.72
C LYS A 102 -17.67 11.64 -2.58
N ARG A 103 -16.65 12.39 -2.16
CA ARG A 103 -15.37 12.47 -2.89
C ARG A 103 -14.64 11.13 -3.02
N PRO A 104 -14.52 10.30 -1.97
CA PRO A 104 -13.93 8.98 -2.13
C PRO A 104 -14.70 8.13 -3.14
N SER A 105 -14.00 7.27 -3.88
CA SER A 105 -14.63 6.28 -4.75
C SER A 105 -15.07 5.05 -3.95
N ARG A 106 -15.84 4.17 -4.59
CA ARG A 106 -16.22 2.89 -3.98
C ARG A 106 -14.98 2.07 -3.64
N GLU A 107 -14.01 2.01 -4.53
CA GLU A 107 -12.76 1.27 -4.36
C GLU A 107 -11.96 1.78 -3.17
N GLU A 108 -11.88 3.11 -2.98
CA GLU A 108 -11.20 3.70 -1.82
C GLU A 108 -11.92 3.32 -0.51
N MET A 109 -13.24 3.29 -0.52
CA MET A 109 -14.02 2.96 0.67
C MET A 109 -13.98 1.45 0.97
N GLU A 110 -13.91 0.59 -0.03
CA GLU A 110 -13.66 -0.84 0.15
C GLU A 110 -12.30 -1.10 0.81
N LYS A 111 -11.25 -0.36 0.43
CA LYS A 111 -9.95 -0.43 1.09
C LYS A 111 -10.05 -0.10 2.58
N VAL A 112 -10.76 0.96 2.93
CA VAL A 112 -11.00 1.35 4.34
C VAL A 112 -11.77 0.26 5.08
N ALA A 113 -12.83 -0.28 4.49
CA ALA A 113 -13.62 -1.35 5.10
C ALA A 113 -12.79 -2.60 5.38
N ARG A 114 -11.96 -3.04 4.40
CA ARG A 114 -11.05 -4.18 4.54
C ARG A 114 -9.96 -3.94 5.59
N ALA A 115 -9.37 -2.74 5.62
CA ALA A 115 -8.38 -2.37 6.63
C ALA A 115 -8.97 -2.43 8.05
N ASN A 116 -10.20 -1.96 8.21
CA ASN A 116 -10.92 -2.00 9.48
C ASN A 116 -11.27 -3.43 9.91
N GLN A 117 -11.65 -4.31 8.97
CA GLN A 117 -11.89 -5.73 9.26
C GLN A 117 -10.59 -6.44 9.68
N ASN A 118 -9.49 -6.21 8.97
CA ASN A 118 -8.19 -6.78 9.30
C ASN A 118 -7.70 -6.32 10.69
N ASN A 119 -7.95 -5.06 11.08
CA ASN A 119 -7.63 -4.57 12.41
C ASN A 119 -8.51 -5.20 13.51
N ARG A 120 -9.79 -5.46 13.24
CA ARG A 120 -10.69 -6.13 14.18
C ARG A 120 -10.34 -7.60 14.39
N ASN A 121 -9.83 -8.27 13.35
CA ASN A 121 -9.44 -9.68 13.38
C ASN A 121 -8.00 -9.90 13.89
N ARG A 122 -7.21 -8.83 14.11
CA ARG A 122 -5.92 -8.94 14.78
C ARG A 122 -6.14 -9.20 16.26
N ALA A 123 -5.62 -10.33 16.73
CA ALA A 123 -5.52 -10.59 18.16
C ALA A 123 -4.82 -9.41 18.86
N PRO A 124 -5.25 -9.02 20.07
CA PRO A 124 -4.60 -7.95 20.80
C PRO A 124 -3.12 -8.31 20.97
N LYS A 125 -2.24 -7.34 20.66
CA LYS A 125 -0.81 -7.55 20.82
C LYS A 125 -0.47 -7.73 22.29
N ARG A 126 0.41 -8.70 22.59
CA ARG A 126 0.92 -8.95 23.93
C ARG A 126 1.89 -7.83 24.31
N ASN A 127 1.82 -7.35 25.55
CA ASN A 127 2.85 -6.48 26.08
C ASN A 127 4.17 -7.25 26.19
N LEU A 128 5.29 -6.57 25.92
CA LEU A 128 6.61 -7.13 26.14
C LEU A 128 6.82 -7.37 27.64
N ALA A 129 7.20 -8.58 28.02
CA ALA A 129 7.75 -8.87 29.33
C ALA A 129 9.27 -8.61 29.35
N GLU A 130 9.86 -8.57 30.53
CA GLU A 130 11.30 -8.44 30.68
C GLU A 130 12.03 -9.61 29.97
N GLY A 131 13.02 -9.27 29.14
CA GLY A 131 13.77 -10.23 28.32
C GLY A 131 13.10 -10.69 27.01
N ASP A 132 11.85 -10.30 26.72
CA ASP A 132 11.21 -10.67 25.44
C ASP A 132 11.89 -10.00 24.24
N LEU A 133 12.34 -8.75 24.42
CA LEU A 133 13.00 -8.01 23.35
C LEU A 133 14.36 -8.62 23.01
N GLU A 134 15.16 -8.93 24.02
CA GLU A 134 16.47 -9.59 23.85
C GLU A 134 16.32 -10.92 23.11
N ARG A 135 15.35 -11.74 23.51
CA ARG A 135 15.05 -13.01 22.82
C ARG A 135 14.65 -12.83 21.36
N LEU A 136 13.90 -11.75 21.05
CA LEU A 136 13.53 -11.46 19.66
C LEU A 136 14.75 -11.02 18.84
N LEU A 137 15.62 -10.19 19.42
CA LEU A 137 16.86 -9.72 18.77
C LEU A 137 17.83 -10.89 18.52
N GLU A 138 18.06 -11.71 19.54
CA GLU A 138 18.90 -12.92 19.45
C GLU A 138 18.34 -13.91 18.41
N GLY A 139 17.04 -14.19 18.49
CA GLY A 139 16.39 -15.12 17.58
C GLY A 139 16.44 -14.68 16.12
N LEU A 140 16.27 -13.39 15.84
CA LEU A 140 16.42 -12.84 14.48
C LEU A 140 17.87 -12.91 13.98
N SER A 141 18.82 -12.60 14.85
CA SER A 141 20.25 -12.62 14.51
C SER A 141 20.80 -14.02 14.27
N ALA A 142 20.23 -15.03 14.94
CA ALA A 142 20.67 -16.43 14.87
C ALA A 142 20.01 -17.24 13.73
N CYS A 143 19.15 -16.64 12.92
CA CYS A 143 18.47 -17.33 11.83
C CYS A 143 19.45 -17.78 10.74
N ASN A 144 19.36 -19.06 10.35
CA ASN A 144 20.17 -19.66 9.29
C ASN A 144 19.37 -19.92 8.00
N SER A 145 18.07 -19.61 7.98
CA SER A 145 17.20 -19.74 6.82
C SER A 145 16.18 -18.60 6.73
N LEU A 146 15.71 -18.31 5.52
CA LEU A 146 14.62 -17.34 5.30
C LEU A 146 13.31 -17.79 5.97
N ALA A 147 13.08 -19.11 6.10
CA ALA A 147 11.90 -19.64 6.79
C ALA A 147 11.95 -19.33 8.30
N ASP A 148 13.11 -19.54 8.94
CA ASP A 148 13.32 -19.20 10.35
C ASP A 148 13.21 -17.70 10.59
N LEU A 149 13.80 -16.90 9.70
CA LEU A 149 13.73 -15.44 9.78
C LEU A 149 12.28 -14.93 9.70
N ASN A 150 11.48 -15.50 8.80
CA ASN A 150 10.06 -15.17 8.68
C ASN A 150 9.27 -15.62 9.93
N ALA A 151 9.57 -16.77 10.51
CA ALA A 151 8.93 -17.26 11.73
C ALA A 151 9.21 -16.33 12.92
N TRP A 152 10.45 -15.87 13.10
CA TRP A 152 10.82 -14.92 14.16
C TRP A 152 10.20 -13.53 13.94
N SER A 153 10.16 -13.06 12.70
CA SER A 153 9.44 -11.82 12.34
C SER A 153 7.94 -11.93 12.66
N GLY A 154 7.34 -13.10 12.40
CA GLY A 154 5.95 -13.39 12.78
C GLY A 154 5.73 -13.34 14.29
N LYS A 155 6.66 -13.90 15.09
CA LYS A 155 6.61 -13.79 16.57
C LYS A 155 6.70 -12.33 17.03
N ALA A 156 7.64 -11.55 16.49
CA ALA A 156 7.79 -10.14 16.84
C ALA A 156 6.51 -9.34 16.56
N ALA A 157 5.78 -9.64 15.48
CA ALA A 157 4.52 -9.00 15.12
C ALA A 157 3.39 -9.21 16.15
N THR A 158 3.50 -10.22 17.03
CA THR A 158 2.50 -10.50 18.08
C THR A 158 2.65 -9.59 19.31
N PHE A 159 3.77 -8.89 19.46
CA PHE A 159 4.04 -8.01 20.59
C PHE A 159 3.74 -6.53 20.28
N ALA A 160 3.37 -5.78 21.32
CA ALA A 160 3.27 -4.33 21.29
C ALA A 160 4.66 -3.72 21.52
N ILE A 161 5.47 -3.65 20.46
CA ILE A 161 6.85 -3.18 20.50
C ILE A 161 6.86 -1.65 20.30
N PRO A 162 7.55 -0.85 21.15
CA PRO A 162 7.76 0.58 20.95
C PRO A 162 8.43 0.87 19.60
N ASP A 163 8.12 2.01 18.99
CA ASP A 163 8.57 2.33 17.62
C ASP A 163 10.09 2.39 17.50
N GLU A 164 10.81 2.90 18.50
CA GLU A 164 12.28 2.93 18.53
C GLU A 164 12.87 1.51 18.45
N LYS A 165 12.31 0.57 19.25
CA LYS A 165 12.75 -0.82 19.25
C LYS A 165 12.31 -1.60 18.02
N ARG A 166 11.24 -1.18 17.40
CA ARG A 166 10.78 -1.74 16.11
C ARG A 166 11.74 -1.44 14.98
N LEU A 167 12.33 -0.23 14.94
CA LEU A 167 13.37 0.13 13.98
C LEU A 167 14.63 -0.73 14.14
N GLU A 168 15.05 -0.98 15.38
CA GLU A 168 16.18 -1.85 15.70
C GLU A 168 15.95 -3.28 15.19
N LEU A 169 14.81 -3.90 15.52
CA LEU A 169 14.42 -5.22 15.04
C LEU A 169 14.37 -5.29 13.51
N PHE A 170 13.87 -4.23 12.89
CA PHE A 170 13.76 -4.17 11.43
C PHE A 170 15.13 -4.09 10.76
N SER A 171 16.07 -3.33 11.31
CA SER A 171 17.44 -3.25 10.78
C SER A 171 18.15 -4.60 10.82
N ILE A 172 18.01 -5.34 11.91
CA ILE A 172 18.56 -6.70 12.04
C ILE A 172 17.92 -7.65 11.05
N PHE A 173 16.58 -7.61 10.93
CA PHE A 173 15.86 -8.42 9.95
C PHE A 173 16.33 -8.16 8.51
N LYS A 174 16.55 -6.89 8.15
CA LYS A 174 17.04 -6.51 6.82
C LYS A 174 18.43 -7.08 6.53
N VAL A 175 19.36 -6.85 7.45
CA VAL A 175 20.75 -7.36 7.33
C VAL A 175 20.78 -8.89 7.21
N GLN A 176 20.03 -9.58 8.08
CA GLN A 176 19.99 -11.04 8.07
C GLN A 176 19.35 -11.58 6.79
N ARG A 177 18.30 -10.94 6.30
CA ARG A 177 17.66 -11.31 5.03
C ARG A 177 18.61 -11.16 3.85
N GLU A 178 19.34 -10.05 3.76
CA GLU A 178 20.34 -9.81 2.71
C GLU A 178 21.44 -10.89 2.75
N SER A 179 21.97 -11.18 3.93
CA SER A 179 22.98 -12.24 4.13
C SER A 179 22.50 -13.62 3.64
N LEU A 180 21.27 -14.00 4.00
CA LEU A 180 20.69 -15.31 3.64
C LEU A 180 20.34 -15.40 2.14
N THR A 181 19.95 -14.28 1.50
CA THR A 181 19.66 -14.26 0.06
C THR A 181 20.95 -14.30 -0.78
N HIS A 182 21.99 -13.58 -0.39
CA HIS A 182 23.28 -13.60 -1.11
C HIS A 182 24.04 -14.92 -0.92
N GLY A 183 23.88 -15.59 0.19
CA GLY A 183 24.45 -16.94 0.44
C GLY A 183 23.85 -18.00 -0.48
N GLN A 184 22.58 -17.91 -0.83
CA GLN A 184 21.91 -18.84 -1.75
C GLN A 184 22.33 -18.63 -3.23
N SER A 185 22.59 -17.40 -3.65
CA SER A 185 23.04 -17.10 -5.01
C SER A 185 24.44 -17.67 -5.31
N LYS A 186 25.34 -17.69 -4.32
CA LYS A 186 26.70 -18.25 -4.49
C LYS A 186 26.73 -19.78 -4.58
N ILE A 187 25.75 -20.47 -4.02
CA ILE A 187 25.65 -21.94 -4.08
C ILE A 187 25.05 -22.37 -5.43
N ALA A 188 24.19 -21.56 -6.04
CA ALA A 188 23.59 -21.82 -7.35
C ALA A 188 24.53 -21.57 -8.54
N GLU A 189 25.61 -20.77 -8.36
CA GLU A 189 26.62 -20.52 -9.39
C GLU A 189 27.77 -21.56 -9.41
N VAL A 190 27.85 -22.44 -8.40
CA VAL A 190 28.91 -23.44 -8.23
C VAL A 190 28.41 -24.89 -8.49
N ALA A 191 27.12 -25.06 -8.78
CA ALA A 191 26.46 -26.34 -9.09
C ALA A 191 26.03 -26.38 -10.55
#